data_b675c8b27d537afe393f602c9e00c765
#
_entry.id   b675c8b27d537afe393f602c9e00c765
#
_cell.length_a   1.000
_cell.length_b   1.000
_cell.length_c   1.000
_cell.angle_alpha   90.00
_cell.angle_beta   90.00
_cell.angle_gamma   90.00
#
_symmetry.space_group_name_H-M   'P 1'
#
loop_
_entity.id
_entity.type
_entity.pdbx_description
1 polymer ?
#
loop_
_entity_poly.entity_id
_entity_poly.type
_entity_poly.pdbx_seq_one_letter_code
_entity_poly.pdbx_strand_id
1 'polypeptide(L)'
;MKEIANTLRRTLLGAVGVACLALTMAADAGTEEVNARTLIDRLQIQDLITRYYNNFGRENAESFADFYAEDAELILGDRHFKGRDGILQAYGKAPGQPPRPAPPPRFSFIVTIGNPLIVVHGKAATAQLVFTEYVIEKQGDPVKVITQGKEYGTFVKIDGHWRYKTRQIKGGTELPEGWKE
;
A
#
# COMPACT_ATOMS: atom_id res chain seq x y z
N MET A 1 -38.59 -43.20 -57.35
CA MET A 1 -38.33 -44.39 -56.52
C MET A 1 -37.24 -44.06 -55.51
N LYS A 2 -37.61 -44.11 -54.28
CA LYS A 2 -36.83 -44.38 -53.05
C LYS A 2 -35.72 -43.39 -52.75
N GLU A 3 -35.93 -42.48 -51.82
CA GLU A 3 -35.77 -42.67 -50.36
C GLU A 3 -34.39 -43.16 -49.97
N ILE A 4 -33.71 -42.42 -49.17
CA ILE A 4 -33.54 -42.65 -47.73
C ILE A 4 -32.56 -41.59 -47.22
N ALA A 5 -32.96 -40.66 -46.49
CA ALA A 5 -32.97 -40.60 -45.02
C ALA A 5 -31.60 -40.59 -44.36
N ASN A 6 -31.31 -39.44 -43.79
CA ASN A 6 -31.01 -39.29 -42.37
C ASN A 6 -29.61 -39.64 -41.88
N THR A 7 -28.90 -38.72 -41.39
CA THR A 7 -28.71 -38.66 -39.94
C THR A 7 -28.00 -37.37 -39.57
N LEU A 8 -28.73 -36.48 -38.92
CA LEU A 8 -28.19 -35.39 -38.11
C LEU A 8 -27.29 -35.96 -37.03
N ARG A 9 -26.03 -35.61 -37.02
CA ARG A 9 -25.24 -35.61 -35.79
C ARG A 9 -24.92 -34.18 -35.41
N ARG A 10 -25.71 -33.69 -34.45
CA ARG A 10 -25.42 -32.49 -33.68
C ARG A 10 -24.21 -32.78 -32.79
N THR A 11 -23.09 -32.23 -33.15
CA THR A 11 -21.99 -32.08 -32.21
C THR A 11 -22.20 -30.74 -31.46
N LEU A 12 -22.67 -30.84 -30.25
CA LEU A 12 -22.61 -29.74 -29.30
C LEU A 12 -21.12 -29.48 -28.95
N LEU A 13 -20.56 -28.45 -29.50
CA LEU A 13 -19.33 -27.86 -28.95
C LEU A 13 -19.78 -26.99 -27.78
N GLY A 14 -19.58 -27.52 -26.58
CA GLY A 14 -19.71 -26.74 -25.34
C GLY A 14 -18.59 -25.70 -25.31
N ALA A 15 -18.92 -24.46 -25.60
CA ALA A 15 -18.07 -23.33 -25.28
C ALA A 15 -18.04 -23.17 -23.74
N VAL A 16 -16.97 -23.65 -23.13
CA VAL A 16 -16.65 -23.31 -21.73
C VAL A 16 -16.19 -21.86 -21.74
N GLY A 17 -17.13 -20.98 -21.54
CA GLY A 17 -16.84 -19.58 -21.27
C GLY A 17 -16.19 -19.46 -19.89
N VAL A 18 -14.87 -19.30 -19.88
CA VAL A 18 -14.16 -18.81 -18.69
C VAL A 18 -14.58 -17.37 -18.50
N ALA A 19 -15.60 -17.17 -17.69
CA ALA A 19 -15.93 -15.84 -17.18
C ALA A 19 -14.80 -15.41 -16.24
N CYS A 20 -13.83 -14.66 -16.77
CA CYS A 20 -12.97 -13.84 -15.93
C CYS A 20 -13.88 -12.82 -15.21
N LEU A 21 -14.31 -13.18 -14.00
CA LEU A 21 -14.79 -12.17 -13.05
C LEU A 21 -13.59 -11.27 -12.74
N ALA A 22 -13.44 -10.21 -13.51
CA ALA A 22 -12.72 -9.04 -13.06
C ALA A 22 -13.53 -8.50 -11.86
N LEU A 23 -13.17 -8.91 -10.65
CA LEU A 23 -13.60 -8.19 -9.45
C LEU A 23 -13.00 -6.78 -9.58
N THR A 24 -13.76 -5.87 -10.16
CA THR A 24 -13.59 -4.45 -9.92
C THR A 24 -13.90 -4.25 -8.44
N MET A 25 -12.87 -4.36 -7.60
CA MET A 25 -12.90 -3.85 -6.24
C MET A 25 -13.04 -2.33 -6.37
N ALA A 26 -14.25 -1.85 -6.59
CA ALA A 26 -14.56 -0.49 -6.20
C ALA A 26 -14.26 -0.46 -4.70
N ALA A 27 -13.16 0.17 -4.33
CA ALA A 27 -12.85 0.43 -2.94
C ALA A 27 -13.92 1.38 -2.45
N ASP A 28 -15.01 0.80 -1.94
CA ASP A 28 -15.93 1.55 -1.12
C ASP A 28 -15.16 1.87 0.15
N ALA A 29 -14.54 3.04 0.19
CA ALA A 29 -13.89 3.60 1.37
C ALA A 29 -14.94 3.99 2.43
N GLY A 30 -16.12 3.44 2.30
CA GLY A 30 -17.21 3.59 3.22
C GLY A 30 -16.89 2.91 4.54
N THR A 31 -17.08 3.62 5.57
CA THR A 31 -17.20 3.36 7.00
C THR A 31 -17.68 1.95 7.37
N GLU A 32 -16.89 0.91 7.08
CA GLU A 32 -17.16 -0.38 7.69
C GLU A 32 -16.85 -0.25 9.19
N GLU A 33 -17.89 -0.32 10.01
CA GLU A 33 -17.74 -0.30 11.46
C GLU A 33 -16.77 -1.40 11.92
N VAL A 34 -15.99 -1.08 12.96
CA VAL A 34 -15.09 -2.05 13.58
C VAL A 34 -15.92 -3.22 14.12
N ASN A 35 -15.60 -4.42 13.71
CA ASN A 35 -16.25 -5.63 14.17
C ASN A 35 -15.23 -6.71 14.58
N ALA A 36 -15.69 -7.72 15.30
CA ALA A 36 -14.80 -8.76 15.83
C ALA A 36 -14.07 -9.57 14.75
N ARG A 37 -14.59 -9.64 13.51
CA ARG A 37 -13.96 -10.40 12.43
C ARG A 37 -12.75 -9.70 11.87
N THR A 38 -12.77 -8.36 11.84
CA THR A 38 -11.72 -7.54 11.22
C THR A 38 -10.78 -6.90 12.23
N LEU A 39 -11.11 -6.94 13.54
CA LEU A 39 -10.37 -6.24 14.59
C LEU A 39 -8.87 -6.61 14.61
N ILE A 40 -8.55 -7.90 14.60
CA ILE A 40 -7.15 -8.36 14.64
C ILE A 40 -6.39 -7.91 13.40
N ASP A 41 -7.00 -8.04 12.22
CA ASP A 41 -6.39 -7.60 10.97
C ASP A 41 -6.15 -6.08 10.95
N ARG A 42 -7.10 -5.29 11.45
CA ARG A 42 -6.94 -3.83 11.61
C ARG A 42 -5.77 -3.49 12.53
N LEU A 43 -5.66 -4.15 13.69
CA LEU A 43 -4.54 -3.95 14.61
C LEU A 43 -3.20 -4.36 13.99
N GLN A 44 -3.14 -5.46 13.24
CA GLN A 44 -1.92 -5.89 12.54
C GLN A 44 -1.50 -4.89 11.46
N ILE A 45 -2.44 -4.31 10.72
CA ILE A 45 -2.15 -3.28 9.71
C ILE A 45 -1.69 -1.99 10.41
N GLN A 46 -2.35 -1.58 11.48
CA GLN A 46 -1.93 -0.43 12.26
C GLN A 46 -0.52 -0.61 12.83
N ASP A 47 -0.19 -1.80 13.34
CA ASP A 47 1.16 -2.13 13.82
C ASP A 47 2.18 -2.07 12.68
N LEU A 48 1.86 -2.63 11.50
CA LEU A 48 2.72 -2.56 10.32
C LEU A 48 3.01 -1.09 9.95
N ILE A 49 1.99 -0.24 9.89
CA ILE A 49 2.13 1.20 9.60
C ILE A 49 3.01 1.86 10.69
N THR A 50 2.74 1.56 11.96
CA THR A 50 3.50 2.12 13.08
C THR A 50 4.98 1.73 13.02
N ARG A 51 5.29 0.45 12.79
CA ARG A 51 6.67 -0.04 12.63
C ARG A 51 7.35 0.60 11.43
N TYR A 52 6.64 0.73 10.30
CA TYR A 52 7.17 1.40 9.12
C TYR A 52 7.62 2.85 9.44
N TYR A 53 6.77 3.65 10.08
CA TYR A 53 7.11 5.03 10.41
C TYR A 53 8.16 5.13 11.52
N ASN A 54 8.15 4.24 12.50
CA ASN A 54 9.18 4.16 13.52
C ASN A 54 10.55 3.71 12.99
N ASN A 55 10.59 3.20 11.76
CA ASN A 55 11.85 2.75 11.13
C ASN A 55 12.69 3.92 10.62
N PHE A 56 12.10 5.10 10.45
CA PHE A 56 12.84 6.29 10.03
C PHE A 56 13.81 6.76 11.13
N GLY A 57 15.05 7.05 10.71
CA GLY A 57 16.08 7.58 11.62
C GLY A 57 16.66 6.57 12.62
N ARG A 58 16.30 5.28 12.55
CA ARG A 58 16.88 4.23 13.38
C ARG A 58 18.23 3.76 12.83
N GLU A 59 19.17 3.51 13.73
CA GLU A 59 20.51 3.01 13.41
C GLU A 59 20.46 1.59 12.81
N ASN A 60 19.59 0.74 13.36
CA ASN A 60 19.33 -0.62 12.90
C ASN A 60 17.96 -0.73 12.23
N ALA A 61 17.69 0.17 11.27
CA ALA A 61 16.44 0.15 10.56
C ALA A 61 16.25 -1.13 9.73
N GLU A 62 15.07 -1.72 9.79
CA GLU A 62 14.66 -2.78 8.87
C GLU A 62 14.71 -2.25 7.42
N SER A 63 14.89 -3.14 6.45
CA SER A 63 14.77 -2.73 5.06
C SER A 63 13.34 -2.25 4.79
N PHE A 64 13.18 -1.04 4.26
CA PHE A 64 11.84 -0.56 3.92
C PHE A 64 11.11 -1.47 2.93
N ALA A 65 11.85 -2.19 2.09
CA ALA A 65 11.25 -3.16 1.16
C ALA A 65 10.55 -4.33 1.87
N ASP A 66 10.91 -4.64 3.12
CA ASP A 66 10.32 -5.77 3.85
C ASP A 66 8.89 -5.49 4.35
N PHE A 67 8.46 -4.23 4.34
CA PHE A 67 7.09 -3.83 4.62
C PHE A 67 6.14 -4.02 3.43
N TYR A 68 6.67 -4.31 2.24
CA TYR A 68 5.93 -4.37 0.99
C TYR A 68 5.82 -5.80 0.44
N ALA A 69 4.78 -6.06 -0.34
CA ALA A 69 4.68 -7.25 -1.17
C ALA A 69 5.72 -7.19 -2.31
N GLU A 70 6.10 -8.34 -2.85
CA GLU A 70 7.11 -8.45 -3.92
C GLU A 70 6.78 -7.57 -5.14
N ASP A 71 5.51 -7.53 -5.51
CA ASP A 71 4.96 -6.80 -6.66
C ASP A 71 4.28 -5.48 -6.26
N ALA A 72 4.67 -4.92 -5.10
CA ALA A 72 4.09 -3.68 -4.60
C ALA A 72 4.53 -2.45 -5.39
N GLU A 73 3.80 -1.37 -5.20
CA GLU A 73 4.09 -0.08 -5.81
C GLU A 73 4.10 1.04 -4.76
N LEU A 74 5.18 1.83 -4.77
CA LEU A 74 5.28 3.07 -4.00
C LEU A 74 5.17 4.25 -4.97
N ILE A 75 4.27 5.19 -4.67
CA ILE A 75 3.96 6.34 -5.50
C ILE A 75 4.27 7.62 -4.70
N LEU A 76 5.23 8.40 -5.17
CA LEU A 76 5.66 9.66 -4.56
C LEU A 76 5.50 10.80 -5.57
N GLY A 77 4.39 11.54 -5.49
CA GLY A 77 4.00 12.48 -6.54
C GLY A 77 3.78 11.72 -7.86
N ASP A 78 4.50 12.11 -8.91
CA ASP A 78 4.44 11.47 -10.24
C ASP A 78 5.44 10.32 -10.42
N ARG A 79 6.19 9.97 -9.38
CA ARG A 79 7.19 8.91 -9.44
C ARG A 79 6.63 7.60 -8.93
N HIS A 80 6.77 6.55 -9.74
CA HIS A 80 6.29 5.21 -9.50
C HIS A 80 7.48 4.25 -9.31
N PHE A 81 7.51 3.56 -8.19
CA PHE A 81 8.55 2.61 -7.83
C PHE A 81 7.92 1.23 -7.66
N LYS A 82 8.15 0.33 -8.62
CA LYS A 82 7.48 -0.98 -8.69
C LYS A 82 8.40 -2.10 -8.25
N GLY A 83 7.82 -3.02 -7.49
CA GLY A 83 8.49 -4.20 -6.98
C GLY A 83 9.57 -3.87 -5.93
N ARG A 84 10.22 -4.91 -5.42
CA ARG A 84 11.24 -4.79 -4.38
C ARG A 84 12.38 -3.85 -4.77
N ASP A 85 12.92 -4.00 -5.99
CA ASP A 85 14.05 -3.20 -6.46
C ASP A 85 13.67 -1.72 -6.62
N GLY A 86 12.48 -1.44 -7.16
CA GLY A 86 11.95 -0.08 -7.25
C GLY A 86 11.81 0.57 -5.87
N ILE A 87 11.30 -0.17 -4.90
CA ILE A 87 11.16 0.31 -3.53
C ILE A 87 12.54 0.58 -2.90
N LEU A 88 13.51 -0.33 -3.05
CA LEU A 88 14.89 -0.09 -2.61
C LEU A 88 15.48 1.16 -3.26
N GLN A 89 15.21 1.38 -4.56
CA GLN A 89 15.63 2.60 -5.26
C GLN A 89 15.01 3.85 -4.65
N ALA A 90 13.70 3.82 -4.31
CA ALA A 90 13.02 4.94 -3.67
C ALA A 90 13.69 5.37 -2.37
N TYR A 91 14.26 4.43 -1.63
CA TYR A 91 14.97 4.68 -0.36
C TYR A 91 16.50 4.85 -0.51
N GLY A 92 17.03 4.86 -1.74
CA GLY A 92 18.46 5.01 -1.98
C GLY A 92 19.28 3.78 -1.55
N LYS A 93 18.69 2.59 -1.65
CA LYS A 93 19.28 1.31 -1.21
C LYS A 93 19.43 0.28 -2.33
N ALA A 94 19.10 0.65 -3.59
CA ALA A 94 19.26 -0.27 -4.70
C ALA A 94 20.75 -0.60 -4.96
N PRO A 95 21.08 -1.83 -5.35
CA PRO A 95 22.44 -2.20 -5.74
C PRO A 95 23.00 -1.26 -6.82
N GLY A 96 24.23 -0.78 -6.65
CA GLY A 96 24.87 0.13 -7.60
C GLY A 96 24.36 1.58 -7.58
N GLN A 97 23.38 1.90 -6.77
CA GLN A 97 22.92 3.27 -6.61
C GLN A 97 23.92 4.08 -5.78
N PRO A 98 24.32 5.29 -6.22
CA PRO A 98 25.18 6.13 -5.41
C PRO A 98 24.50 6.47 -4.08
N PRO A 99 25.26 6.54 -2.98
CA PRO A 99 24.73 6.94 -1.69
C PRO A 99 23.99 8.29 -1.81
N ARG A 100 22.83 8.40 -1.21
CA ARG A 100 22.20 9.71 -1.07
C ARG A 100 23.09 10.60 -0.20
N PRO A 101 23.16 11.90 -0.50
CA PRO A 101 23.76 12.82 0.43
C PRO A 101 23.17 12.64 1.83
N ALA A 102 24.01 12.56 2.83
CA ALA A 102 23.53 12.51 4.21
C ALA A 102 22.62 13.72 4.47
N PRO A 103 21.47 13.53 5.11
CA PRO A 103 20.65 14.67 5.52
C PRO A 103 21.47 15.57 6.44
N PRO A 104 21.15 16.87 6.50
CA PRO A 104 21.81 17.76 7.45
C PRO A 104 21.79 17.14 8.86
N PRO A 105 22.87 17.31 9.63
CA PRO A 105 22.88 16.89 11.02
C PRO A 105 21.66 17.46 11.75
N ARG A 106 20.94 16.61 12.47
CA ARG A 106 19.77 17.01 13.25
C ARG A 106 19.77 16.29 14.57
N PHE A 107 19.33 16.98 15.62
CA PHE A 107 19.23 16.42 16.95
C PHE A 107 18.13 15.36 17.02
N SER A 108 16.98 15.63 16.38
CA SER A 108 15.84 14.68 16.36
C SER A 108 15.06 14.80 15.05
N PHE A 109 14.54 13.66 14.62
CA PHE A 109 13.55 13.56 13.55
C PHE A 109 12.44 12.62 13.98
N ILE A 110 11.21 13.10 13.93
CA ILE A 110 10.03 12.38 14.40
C ILE A 110 8.96 12.43 13.31
N VAL A 111 8.32 11.32 13.06
CA VAL A 111 7.10 11.27 12.25
C VAL A 111 5.95 10.86 13.15
N THR A 112 4.91 11.67 13.17
CA THR A 112 3.64 11.31 13.80
C THR A 112 2.63 10.93 12.74
N ILE A 113 1.82 9.92 13.04
CA ILE A 113 0.68 9.50 12.21
C ILE A 113 -0.61 9.75 12.98
N GLY A 114 -1.64 10.16 12.26
CA GLY A 114 -2.95 10.46 12.85
C GLY A 114 -4.09 9.99 11.97
N ASN A 115 -5.25 9.84 12.59
CA ASN A 115 -6.52 9.52 11.95
C ASN A 115 -6.45 8.30 10.99
N PRO A 116 -5.89 7.15 11.39
CA PRO A 116 -5.85 6.01 10.50
C PRO A 116 -7.25 5.43 10.31
N LEU A 117 -7.78 5.51 9.09
CA LEU A 117 -8.98 4.81 8.68
C LEU A 117 -8.57 3.56 7.95
N ILE A 118 -8.80 2.38 8.55
CA ILE A 118 -8.42 1.08 8.01
C ILE A 118 -9.69 0.28 7.74
N VAL A 119 -9.85 -0.21 6.50
CA VAL A 119 -10.96 -1.05 6.08
C VAL A 119 -10.43 -2.39 5.58
N VAL A 120 -10.95 -3.49 6.10
CA VAL A 120 -10.48 -4.85 5.80
C VAL A 120 -11.54 -5.65 5.06
N HIS A 121 -11.15 -6.24 3.92
CA HIS A 121 -11.97 -7.10 3.10
C HIS A 121 -11.25 -8.45 2.88
N GLY A 122 -11.42 -9.38 3.81
CA GLY A 122 -10.76 -10.69 3.74
C GLY A 122 -9.24 -10.60 3.77
N LYS A 123 -8.57 -10.90 2.65
CA LYS A 123 -7.10 -10.81 2.51
C LYS A 123 -6.61 -9.49 1.90
N ALA A 124 -7.50 -8.56 1.64
CA ALA A 124 -7.19 -7.22 1.15
C ALA A 124 -7.65 -6.17 2.16
N ALA A 125 -6.99 -5.02 2.18
CA ALA A 125 -7.38 -3.90 3.01
C ALA A 125 -6.95 -2.58 2.38
N THR A 126 -7.58 -1.49 2.84
CA THR A 126 -7.17 -0.14 2.53
C THR A 126 -6.89 0.63 3.82
N ALA A 127 -6.00 1.61 3.76
CA ALA A 127 -5.85 2.57 4.83
C ALA A 127 -5.58 3.96 4.28
N GLN A 128 -6.12 4.95 4.94
CA GLN A 128 -5.74 6.35 4.76
C GLN A 128 -5.36 6.94 6.12
N LEU A 129 -4.35 7.79 6.12
CA LEU A 129 -3.88 8.46 7.34
C LEU A 129 -3.23 9.81 6.99
N VAL A 130 -3.10 10.66 7.99
CA VAL A 130 -2.29 11.87 7.94
C VAL A 130 -0.96 11.60 8.61
N PHE A 131 0.13 12.07 8.02
CA PHE A 131 1.43 12.09 8.68
C PHE A 131 1.97 13.51 8.78
N THR A 132 2.77 13.75 9.80
CA THR A 132 3.50 15.01 9.98
C THR A 132 4.93 14.71 10.40
N GLU A 133 5.88 15.30 9.68
CA GLU A 133 7.31 15.20 9.97
C GLU A 133 7.79 16.41 10.74
N TYR A 134 8.49 16.17 11.83
CA TYR A 134 9.09 17.17 12.69
C TYR A 134 10.60 17.02 12.77
N VAL A 135 11.27 18.14 12.95
CA VAL A 135 12.72 18.17 13.20
C VAL A 135 13.06 19.07 14.36
N ILE A 136 14.04 18.68 15.15
CA ILE A 136 14.80 19.53 16.06
C ILE A 136 16.24 19.55 15.50
N GLU A 137 16.73 20.71 15.07
CA GLU A 137 18.04 20.80 14.41
C GLU A 137 19.17 20.65 15.44
N LYS A 138 19.06 21.32 16.56
CA LYS A 138 20.02 21.29 17.69
C LYS A 138 19.28 21.07 19.01
N GLN A 139 19.97 20.52 19.99
CA GLN A 139 19.42 20.39 21.33
C GLN A 139 19.02 21.78 21.88
N GLY A 140 17.76 21.88 22.32
CA GLY A 140 17.18 23.11 22.83
C GLY A 140 16.49 23.99 21.79
N ASP A 141 16.62 23.69 20.51
CA ASP A 141 15.87 24.38 19.45
C ASP A 141 14.37 24.01 19.50
N PRO A 142 13.50 24.90 19.03
CA PRO A 142 12.09 24.60 18.91
C PRO A 142 11.84 23.51 17.85
N VAL A 143 10.77 22.74 18.07
CA VAL A 143 10.29 21.76 17.09
C VAL A 143 9.82 22.50 15.83
N LYS A 144 10.30 22.08 14.68
CA LYS A 144 9.87 22.58 13.36
C LYS A 144 9.08 21.51 12.63
N VAL A 145 7.96 21.87 12.04
CA VAL A 145 7.26 21.03 11.07
C VAL A 145 8.01 21.14 9.74
N ILE A 146 8.41 19.98 9.17
CA ILE A 146 9.05 19.92 7.85
C ILE A 146 8.00 19.75 6.76
N THR A 147 7.10 18.79 6.96
CA THR A 147 6.07 18.48 5.98
C THR A 147 4.86 17.82 6.65
N GLN A 148 3.74 17.90 5.98
CA GLN A 148 2.51 17.18 6.31
C GLN A 148 1.88 16.67 5.03
N GLY A 149 1.31 15.48 5.09
CA GLY A 149 0.64 14.88 3.95
C GLY A 149 -0.34 13.82 4.34
N LYS A 150 -1.02 13.30 3.33
CA LYS A 150 -1.89 12.13 3.44
C LYS A 150 -1.22 10.91 2.80
N GLU A 151 -1.40 9.77 3.41
CA GLU A 151 -1.02 8.48 2.85
C GLU A 151 -2.26 7.67 2.54
N TYR A 152 -2.24 7.03 1.39
CA TYR A 152 -3.24 6.07 0.94
C TYR A 152 -2.54 4.76 0.64
N GLY A 153 -2.88 3.73 1.41
CA GLY A 153 -2.29 2.40 1.29
C GLY A 153 -3.32 1.35 0.91
N THR A 154 -2.97 0.45 0.01
CA THR A 154 -3.65 -0.83 -0.11
C THR A 154 -2.75 -1.92 0.44
N PHE A 155 -3.35 -2.95 1.02
CA PHE A 155 -2.63 -4.02 1.71
C PHE A 155 -3.11 -5.37 1.23
N VAL A 156 -2.22 -6.35 1.32
CA VAL A 156 -2.52 -7.76 1.04
C VAL A 156 -1.97 -8.63 2.16
N LYS A 157 -2.72 -9.68 2.53
CA LYS A 157 -2.30 -10.66 3.54
C LYS A 157 -1.67 -11.87 2.85
N ILE A 158 -0.35 -12.03 3.04
CA ILE A 158 0.48 -13.11 2.46
C ILE A 158 1.01 -13.95 3.62
N ASP A 159 0.77 -15.25 3.60
CA ASP A 159 1.22 -16.20 4.63
C ASP A 159 0.92 -15.74 6.07
N GLY A 160 -0.28 -15.17 6.26
CA GLY A 160 -0.73 -14.67 7.56
C GLY A 160 -0.22 -13.27 7.92
N HIS A 161 0.63 -12.65 7.12
CA HIS A 161 1.23 -11.34 7.37
C HIS A 161 0.73 -10.27 6.40
N TRP A 162 0.39 -9.11 6.92
CA TRP A 162 0.02 -7.97 6.10
C TRP A 162 1.26 -7.31 5.49
N ARG A 163 1.12 -6.83 4.23
CA ARG A 163 2.15 -6.08 3.48
C ARG A 163 1.47 -4.97 2.70
N TYR A 164 2.17 -3.86 2.49
CA TYR A 164 1.74 -2.86 1.50
C TYR A 164 1.70 -3.47 0.12
N LYS A 165 0.58 -3.30 -0.60
CA LYS A 165 0.45 -3.60 -2.03
C LYS A 165 0.66 -2.34 -2.86
N THR A 166 0.03 -1.23 -2.45
CA THR A 166 0.35 0.10 -2.95
C THR A 166 0.50 1.06 -1.78
N ARG A 167 1.36 2.06 -1.93
CA ARG A 167 1.49 3.15 -0.99
C ARG A 167 1.65 4.44 -1.75
N GLN A 168 0.71 5.36 -1.60
CA GLN A 168 0.73 6.65 -2.27
C GLN A 168 0.76 7.78 -1.25
N ILE A 169 1.65 8.74 -1.49
CA ILE A 169 1.75 9.97 -0.70
C ILE A 169 1.18 11.11 -1.53
N LYS A 170 0.22 11.82 -0.96
CA LYS A 170 -0.41 13.02 -1.53
C LYS A 170 -0.26 14.20 -0.59
N GLY A 171 -0.05 15.37 -1.16
CA GLY A 171 -0.15 16.64 -0.45
C GLY A 171 -1.53 17.27 -0.59
N GLY A 172 -1.88 18.16 0.35
CA GLY A 172 -3.14 18.90 0.28
C GLY A 172 -4.39 18.04 0.46
N THR A 173 -5.43 18.36 -0.31
CA THR A 173 -6.76 17.73 -0.25
C THR A 173 -7.01 16.74 -1.40
N GLU A 174 -6.03 16.50 -2.26
CA GLU A 174 -6.20 15.58 -3.39
C GLU A 174 -6.36 14.15 -2.93
N LEU A 175 -7.31 13.45 -3.56
CA LEU A 175 -7.52 12.01 -3.38
C LEU A 175 -6.91 11.26 -4.55
N PRO A 176 -6.35 10.05 -4.34
CA PRO A 176 -6.01 9.16 -5.43
C PRO A 176 -7.26 8.78 -6.23
N GLU A 177 -7.06 8.44 -7.50
CA GLU A 177 -8.14 7.93 -8.34
C GLU A 177 -8.78 6.69 -7.70
N GLY A 178 -10.11 6.66 -7.68
CA GLY A 178 -10.89 5.55 -7.09
C GLY A 178 -11.06 5.59 -5.57
N TRP A 179 -10.47 6.56 -4.87
CA TRP A 179 -10.71 6.76 -3.44
C TRP A 179 -11.89 7.70 -3.21
N LYS A 180 -12.71 7.37 -2.22
CA LYS A 180 -13.82 8.22 -1.77
C LYS A 180 -13.57 8.69 -0.34
N GLU A 181 -14.04 9.89 -0.01
CA GLU A 181 -14.06 10.39 1.38
C GLU A 181 -15.20 9.79 2.19
#